data_35b4a2a0f18d440b3e87d7b17701655a
#
_entry.id   35b4a2a0f18d440b3e87d7b17701655a
#
_cell.length_a   1.000
_cell.length_b   1.000
_cell.length_c   1.000
_cell.angle_alpha   90.00
_cell.angle_beta   90.00
_cell.angle_gamma   90.00
#
_symmetry.space_group_name_H-M   'P 1'
#
loop_
_entity.id
_entity.type
_entity.pdbx_description
1 polymer ?
#
loop_
_entity_poly.entity_id
_entity_poly.type
_entity_poly.pdbx_seq_one_letter_code
_entity_poly.pdbx_strand_id
1 'polypeptide(L)'
;MISPRLVAKNDSEEPASRLAVLIDADNAQAAVIEPILAEIARYGEATVRRIYGDFTSVASASWKRVLQKNAIKPIQQFAYTTGKNATDSSLIIDAMDLLYSRKFDGFCLVTSDSDFTGLAMRLREEGLTVLGLKPLMRFVARVIDSY
;
A
#
# COMPACT_ATOMS: atom_id res chain seq x y z
N MET A 1 8.99 27.35 13.68
CA MET A 1 7.85 28.07 13.36
C MET A 1 7.21 27.66 12.08
N ILE A 2 5.98 27.79 12.08
CA ILE A 2 5.22 27.43 10.93
C ILE A 2 5.40 28.42 9.84
N SER A 3 5.59 27.95 8.70
CA SER A 3 5.68 28.79 7.58
C SER A 3 4.34 29.49 7.35
N PRO A 4 4.30 30.79 7.37
CA PRO A 4 3.04 31.51 7.22
C PRO A 4 2.33 31.17 5.92
N ARG A 5 3.08 30.90 4.91
CA ARG A 5 2.49 30.63 3.63
C ARG A 5 1.62 29.37 3.66
N LEU A 6 2.01 28.40 4.45
CA LEU A 6 1.21 27.19 4.55
C LEU A 6 -0.12 27.49 5.21
N VAL A 7 -0.06 28.22 6.28
CA VAL A 7 -1.27 28.52 7.00
C VAL A 7 -2.24 29.29 6.13
N ALA A 8 -1.76 30.33 5.50
CA ALA A 8 -2.62 31.16 4.69
C ALA A 8 -3.26 30.39 3.55
N LYS A 9 -2.46 29.55 2.92
CA LYS A 9 -2.94 28.82 1.77
C LYS A 9 -4.01 27.81 2.12
N ASN A 10 -3.91 27.23 3.29
CA ASN A 10 -4.74 26.08 3.62
C ASN A 10 -5.77 26.34 4.68
N ASP A 11 -6.15 27.57 4.86
CA ASP A 11 -7.11 27.93 5.91
C ASP A 11 -8.38 27.12 5.82
N SER A 12 -8.88 26.90 4.62
CA SER A 12 -10.13 26.19 4.42
C SER A 12 -9.95 24.75 4.02
N GLU A 13 -8.72 24.29 3.90
CA GLU A 13 -8.44 22.95 3.43
C GLU A 13 -8.06 22.03 4.57
N GLU A 14 -8.58 20.84 4.52
CA GLU A 14 -8.19 19.81 5.47
C GLU A 14 -6.83 19.23 5.08
N PRO A 15 -6.02 18.81 6.06
CA PRO A 15 -4.79 18.11 5.75
C PRO A 15 -5.08 16.85 4.95
N ALA A 16 -4.16 16.49 4.08
CA ALA A 16 -4.29 15.26 3.33
C ALA A 16 -4.30 14.07 4.30
N SER A 17 -5.14 13.08 3.99
CA SER A 17 -5.16 11.84 4.75
C SER A 17 -3.82 11.12 4.62
N ARG A 18 -3.34 10.56 5.71
CA ARG A 18 -2.11 9.79 5.71
C ARG A 18 -2.46 8.32 5.49
N LEU A 19 -1.89 7.76 4.45
CA LEU A 19 -2.23 6.41 4.03
C LEU A 19 -1.02 5.49 4.14
N ALA A 20 -1.26 4.29 4.67
CA ALA A 20 -0.28 3.21 4.63
C ALA A 20 -0.59 2.36 3.40
N VAL A 21 0.35 2.27 2.48
CA VAL A 21 0.17 1.52 1.24
C VAL A 21 0.92 0.20 1.34
N LEU A 22 0.18 -0.89 1.28
CA LEU A 22 0.72 -2.24 1.40
C LEU A 22 0.42 -3.00 0.12
N ILE A 23 1.47 -3.44 -0.55
CA ILE A 23 1.39 -4.03 -1.88
C ILE A 23 1.78 -5.49 -1.83
N ASP A 24 0.91 -6.35 -2.34
CA ASP A 24 1.21 -7.76 -2.52
C ASP A 24 1.85 -7.93 -3.90
N ALA A 25 3.12 -8.34 -3.91
CA ALA A 25 3.88 -8.46 -5.15
C ALA A 25 3.59 -9.75 -5.93
N ASP A 26 2.95 -10.73 -5.30
CA ASP A 26 2.82 -12.05 -5.92
C ASP A 26 2.09 -12.02 -7.26
N ASN A 27 1.12 -11.13 -7.39
CA ASN A 27 0.33 -11.05 -8.62
C ASN A 27 0.44 -9.69 -9.29
N ALA A 28 1.48 -8.93 -8.97
CA ALA A 28 1.68 -7.60 -9.54
C ALA A 28 2.92 -7.58 -10.41
N GLN A 29 2.92 -6.69 -11.38
CA GLN A 29 4.09 -6.42 -12.20
C GLN A 29 4.65 -5.06 -11.86
N ALA A 30 5.97 -4.93 -11.97
CA ALA A 30 6.63 -3.66 -11.63
C ALA A 30 6.06 -2.48 -12.42
N ALA A 31 5.63 -2.72 -13.65
CA ALA A 31 5.13 -1.66 -14.52
C ALA A 31 3.84 -1.00 -14.00
N VAL A 32 3.09 -1.65 -13.12
CA VAL A 32 1.83 -1.07 -12.64
C VAL A 32 2.01 -0.23 -11.38
N ILE A 33 3.20 -0.21 -10.81
CA ILE A 33 3.41 0.46 -9.51
C ILE A 33 3.23 1.97 -9.61
N GLU A 34 3.84 2.62 -10.58
CA GLU A 34 3.71 4.07 -10.67
C GLU A 34 2.28 4.51 -10.95
N PRO A 35 1.54 3.88 -11.86
CA PRO A 35 0.13 4.19 -12.01
C PRO A 35 -0.69 3.97 -10.74
N ILE A 36 -0.38 2.94 -9.97
CA ILE A 36 -1.07 2.68 -8.70
C ILE A 36 -0.82 3.83 -7.73
N LEU A 37 0.42 4.24 -7.58
CA LEU A 37 0.74 5.34 -6.67
C LEU A 37 0.09 6.64 -7.12
N ALA A 38 0.00 6.88 -8.42
CA ALA A 38 -0.69 8.04 -8.94
C ALA A 38 -2.18 8.01 -8.59
N GLU A 39 -2.80 6.84 -8.66
CA GLU A 39 -4.20 6.71 -8.29
C GLU A 39 -4.39 6.95 -6.79
N ILE A 40 -3.52 6.38 -5.97
CA ILE A 40 -3.59 6.55 -4.52
C ILE A 40 -3.44 8.01 -4.13
N ALA A 41 -2.60 8.75 -4.83
CA ALA A 41 -2.38 10.16 -4.55
C ALA A 41 -3.66 11.00 -4.64
N ARG A 42 -4.67 10.52 -5.32
CA ARG A 42 -5.96 11.20 -5.39
C ARG A 42 -6.73 11.13 -4.06
N TYR A 43 -6.37 10.21 -3.19
CA TYR A 43 -7.10 9.97 -1.94
C TYR A 43 -6.34 10.40 -0.71
N GLY A 44 -5.05 10.63 -0.81
CA GLY A 44 -4.26 11.04 0.32
C GLY A 44 -2.77 10.93 0.04
N GLU A 45 -2.00 11.04 1.09
CA GLU A 45 -0.54 10.96 1.01
C GLU A 45 -0.07 9.60 1.47
N ALA A 46 0.67 8.89 0.62
CA ALA A 46 1.23 7.58 0.96
C ALA A 46 2.48 7.79 1.82
N THR A 47 2.30 7.86 3.11
CA THR A 47 3.42 8.12 4.04
C THR A 47 4.19 6.85 4.38
N VAL A 48 3.58 5.69 4.22
CA VAL A 48 4.26 4.40 4.32
C VAL A 48 3.95 3.63 3.05
N ARG A 49 5.01 3.09 2.42
CA ARG A 49 4.90 2.32 1.18
C ARG A 49 5.73 1.06 1.35
N ARG A 50 5.07 -0.08 1.39
CA ARG A 50 5.73 -1.38 1.56
C ARG A 50 5.21 -2.38 0.55
N ILE A 51 6.09 -3.25 0.09
CA ILE A 51 5.73 -4.31 -0.84
C ILE A 51 6.27 -5.63 -0.31
N TYR A 52 5.45 -6.67 -0.42
CA TYR A 52 5.71 -7.98 0.18
C TYR A 52 5.83 -9.03 -0.90
N GLY A 53 6.91 -9.76 -0.89
CA GLY A 53 7.12 -10.81 -1.88
C GLY A 53 8.52 -11.38 -1.83
N ASP A 54 8.82 -12.23 -2.80
CA ASP A 54 10.14 -12.80 -2.95
C ASP A 54 10.88 -12.05 -4.05
N PHE A 55 11.90 -11.31 -3.66
CA PHE A 55 12.68 -10.48 -4.57
C PHE A 55 14.04 -11.08 -4.90
N THR A 56 14.23 -12.36 -4.63
CA THR A 56 15.50 -13.03 -4.89
C THR A 56 15.60 -13.59 -6.31
N SER A 57 14.51 -13.60 -7.07
CA SER A 57 14.50 -14.15 -8.41
C SER A 57 15.18 -13.21 -9.40
N VAL A 58 15.53 -13.74 -10.59
CA VAL A 58 16.14 -12.93 -11.63
C VAL A 58 15.22 -11.83 -12.14
N ALA A 59 13.92 -12.01 -12.01
CA ALA A 59 12.95 -11.00 -12.42
C ALA A 59 12.97 -9.77 -11.50
N SER A 60 13.68 -9.84 -10.39
CA SER A 60 13.69 -8.76 -9.40
C SER A 60 14.38 -7.49 -9.89
N ALA A 61 15.12 -7.53 -11.00
CA ALA A 61 15.82 -6.35 -11.48
C ALA A 61 14.88 -5.20 -11.82
N SER A 62 13.75 -5.49 -12.47
CA SER A 62 12.77 -4.46 -12.80
C SER A 62 12.10 -3.91 -11.54
N TRP A 63 11.87 -4.76 -10.56
CA TRP A 63 11.33 -4.32 -9.28
C TRP A 63 12.29 -3.40 -8.56
N LYS A 64 13.56 -3.73 -8.54
CA LYS A 64 14.56 -2.94 -7.81
C LYS A 64 14.54 -1.48 -8.24
N ARG A 65 14.48 -1.24 -9.54
CA ARG A 65 14.47 0.13 -10.07
C ARG A 65 13.22 0.88 -9.61
N VAL A 66 12.07 0.24 -9.72
CA VAL A 66 10.80 0.86 -9.38
C VAL A 66 10.71 1.16 -7.88
N LEU A 67 11.18 0.23 -7.05
CA LEU A 67 11.13 0.40 -5.61
C LEU A 67 12.01 1.57 -5.17
N GLN A 68 13.21 1.67 -5.72
CA GLN A 68 14.11 2.77 -5.37
C GLN A 68 13.54 4.11 -5.81
N LYS A 69 13.03 4.17 -7.03
CA LYS A 69 12.50 5.42 -7.59
C LYS A 69 11.32 5.94 -6.79
N ASN A 70 10.50 5.04 -6.26
CA ASN A 70 9.24 5.41 -5.62
C ASN A 70 9.29 5.30 -4.10
N ALA A 71 10.46 5.09 -3.54
CA ALA A 71 10.67 5.00 -2.09
C ALA A 71 9.77 3.95 -1.44
N ILE A 72 9.71 2.78 -2.05
CA ILE A 72 8.93 1.66 -1.54
C ILE A 72 9.87 0.69 -0.84
N LYS A 73 9.52 0.33 0.39
CA LYS A 73 10.31 -0.60 1.18
C LYS A 73 9.91 -2.04 0.86
N PRO A 74 10.84 -2.84 0.31
CA PRO A 74 10.53 -4.25 0.09
C PRO A 74 10.67 -5.03 1.38
N ILE A 75 9.71 -5.92 1.61
CA ILE A 75 9.75 -6.87 2.71
C ILE A 75 9.92 -8.24 2.09
N GLN A 76 11.09 -8.81 2.24
CA GLN A 76 11.40 -10.11 1.68
C GLN A 76 10.69 -11.21 2.45
N GLN A 77 10.05 -12.09 1.71
CA GLN A 77 9.41 -13.27 2.27
C GLN A 77 10.01 -14.51 1.65
N PHE A 78 10.60 -15.35 2.50
CA PHE A 78 11.06 -16.65 2.07
C PHE A 78 9.91 -17.63 2.23
N ALA A 79 9.73 -18.48 1.23
CA ALA A 79 8.68 -19.48 1.27
C ALA A 79 9.16 -20.66 2.14
N TYR A 80 8.93 -20.58 3.43
CA TYR A 80 9.23 -21.70 4.33
C TYR A 80 8.21 -22.82 4.15
N THR A 81 7.03 -22.48 3.66
CA THR A 81 6.02 -23.46 3.30
C THR A 81 5.67 -23.25 1.84
N THR A 82 5.17 -24.28 1.19
CA THR A 82 4.73 -24.15 -0.19
C THR A 82 3.47 -23.29 -0.22
N GLY A 83 3.45 -22.34 -1.16
CA GLY A 83 2.27 -21.54 -1.38
C GLY A 83 2.42 -20.09 -0.95
N LYS A 84 1.37 -19.35 -1.22
CA LYS A 84 1.34 -17.87 -1.05
C LYS A 84 1.10 -17.41 0.38
N ASN A 85 0.85 -18.32 1.30
CA ASN A 85 0.47 -17.94 2.66
C ASN A 85 1.55 -17.17 3.40
N ALA A 86 2.81 -17.39 3.06
CA ALA A 86 3.91 -16.69 3.73
C ALA A 86 3.86 -15.18 3.49
N THR A 87 3.63 -14.77 2.25
CA THR A 87 3.53 -13.36 1.90
C THR A 87 2.32 -12.71 2.57
N ASP A 88 1.19 -13.40 2.55
CA ASP A 88 -0.05 -12.90 3.14
C ASP A 88 0.15 -12.63 4.63
N SER A 89 0.79 -13.57 5.33
CA SER A 89 1.00 -13.44 6.77
C SER A 89 1.85 -12.23 7.12
N SER A 90 2.89 -11.97 6.34
CA SER A 90 3.78 -10.84 6.60
C SER A 90 3.06 -9.52 6.42
N LEU A 91 2.27 -9.40 5.36
CA LEU A 91 1.50 -8.21 5.12
C LEU A 91 0.50 -7.96 6.25
N ILE A 92 -0.16 -9.01 6.70
CA ILE A 92 -1.14 -8.88 7.78
C ILE A 92 -0.49 -8.45 9.07
N ILE A 93 0.66 -9.04 9.42
CA ILE A 93 1.38 -8.66 10.64
C ILE A 93 1.77 -7.19 10.58
N ASP A 94 2.34 -6.76 9.48
CA ASP A 94 2.73 -5.35 9.32
C ASP A 94 1.52 -4.42 9.39
N ALA A 95 0.42 -4.81 8.76
CA ALA A 95 -0.78 -4.00 8.80
C ALA A 95 -1.28 -3.79 10.22
N MET A 96 -1.25 -4.84 11.03
CA MET A 96 -1.67 -4.72 12.43
C MET A 96 -0.71 -3.85 13.23
N ASP A 97 0.59 -3.99 13.00
CA ASP A 97 1.57 -3.12 13.65
C ASP A 97 1.34 -1.67 13.30
N LEU A 98 1.10 -1.38 12.02
CA LEU A 98 0.85 -0.02 11.57
C LEU A 98 -0.47 0.52 12.11
N LEU A 99 -1.49 -0.32 12.18
CA LEU A 99 -2.77 0.06 12.77
C LEU A 99 -2.59 0.57 14.19
N TYR A 100 -1.91 -0.18 15.02
CA TYR A 100 -1.75 0.17 16.42
C TYR A 100 -0.75 1.29 16.66
N SER A 101 -0.01 1.70 15.63
CA SER A 101 0.84 2.89 15.74
C SER A 101 0.02 4.18 15.80
N ARG A 102 -1.23 4.14 15.33
CA ARG A 102 -2.16 5.27 15.33
C ARG A 102 -1.66 6.46 14.51
N LYS A 103 -0.89 6.20 13.47
CA LYS A 103 -0.29 7.26 12.65
C LYS A 103 -0.99 7.47 11.32
N PHE A 104 -2.01 6.68 11.01
CA PHE A 104 -2.63 6.68 9.69
C PHE A 104 -4.11 6.96 9.76
N ASP A 105 -4.60 7.61 8.72
CA ASP A 105 -6.03 7.83 8.55
C ASP A 105 -6.66 6.72 7.73
N GLY A 106 -5.86 6.02 6.95
CA GLY A 106 -6.35 4.93 6.14
C GLY A 106 -5.26 4.02 5.61
N PHE A 107 -5.69 2.94 5.00
CA PHE A 107 -4.82 1.94 4.38
C PHE A 107 -5.22 1.74 2.92
N CYS A 108 -4.22 1.50 2.08
CA CYS A 108 -4.44 1.05 0.71
C CYS A 108 -3.87 -0.34 0.58
N LEU A 109 -4.73 -1.29 0.28
CA LEU A 109 -4.32 -2.68 0.05
C LEU A 109 -4.29 -2.92 -1.44
N VAL A 110 -3.11 -3.18 -1.98
CA VAL A 110 -2.91 -3.38 -3.41
C VAL A 110 -2.71 -4.86 -3.65
N THR A 111 -3.79 -5.54 -3.98
CA THR A 111 -3.78 -6.98 -4.18
C THR A 111 -5.04 -7.39 -4.93
N SER A 112 -4.97 -8.49 -5.67
CA SER A 112 -6.14 -9.10 -6.27
C SER A 112 -6.61 -10.32 -5.47
N ASP A 113 -6.02 -10.56 -4.30
CA ASP A 113 -6.33 -11.72 -3.49
C ASP A 113 -7.45 -11.40 -2.50
N SER A 114 -8.55 -12.12 -2.59
CA SER A 114 -9.68 -11.92 -1.69
C SER A 114 -9.38 -12.35 -0.24
N ASP A 115 -8.27 -13.05 -0.02
CA ASP A 115 -7.89 -13.47 1.32
C ASP A 115 -7.61 -12.30 2.26
N PHE A 116 -7.42 -11.09 1.71
CA PHE A 116 -7.23 -9.90 2.52
C PHE A 116 -8.52 -9.22 2.96
N THR A 117 -9.68 -9.76 2.59
CA THR A 117 -10.95 -9.17 2.98
C THR A 117 -11.10 -9.09 4.49
N GLY A 118 -10.68 -10.13 5.21
CA GLY A 118 -10.75 -10.13 6.67
C GLY A 118 -9.90 -9.02 7.29
N LEU A 119 -8.72 -8.80 6.74
CA LEU A 119 -7.87 -7.70 7.19
C LEU A 119 -8.54 -6.36 6.96
N ALA A 120 -9.11 -6.15 5.78
CA ALA A 120 -9.78 -4.90 5.46
C ALA A 120 -10.94 -4.63 6.43
N MET A 121 -11.71 -5.65 6.75
CA MET A 121 -12.79 -5.52 7.71
C MET A 121 -12.28 -5.15 9.09
N ARG A 122 -11.19 -5.76 9.51
CA ARG A 122 -10.60 -5.47 10.82
C ARG A 122 -10.12 -4.02 10.91
N LEU A 123 -9.48 -3.54 9.86
CA LEU A 123 -9.01 -2.15 9.82
C LEU A 123 -10.18 -1.17 9.87
N ARG A 124 -11.26 -1.47 9.17
CA ARG A 124 -12.45 -0.61 9.18
C ARG A 124 -13.13 -0.58 10.53
N GLU A 125 -13.11 -1.70 11.24
CA GLU A 125 -13.66 -1.73 12.60
C GLU A 125 -12.97 -0.76 13.53
N GLU A 126 -11.70 -0.44 13.24
CA GLU A 126 -10.94 0.55 14.01
C GLU A 126 -11.15 1.98 13.52
N GLY A 127 -12.08 2.17 12.63
CA GLY A 127 -12.44 3.51 12.16
C GLY A 127 -11.62 4.04 11.00
N LEU A 128 -10.82 3.19 10.38
CA LEU A 128 -9.95 3.63 9.28
C LEU A 128 -10.62 3.45 7.93
N THR A 129 -10.25 4.32 7.00
CA THR A 129 -10.62 4.15 5.60
C THR A 129 -9.74 3.07 4.99
N VAL A 130 -10.32 2.17 4.23
CA VAL A 130 -9.56 1.13 3.54
C VAL A 130 -9.90 1.17 2.06
N LEU A 131 -8.89 1.39 1.25
CA LEU A 131 -9.01 1.43 -0.20
C LEU A 131 -8.37 0.17 -0.78
N GLY A 132 -9.03 -0.42 -1.74
CA GLY A 132 -8.50 -1.59 -2.43
C GLY A 132 -8.22 -1.28 -3.88
N LEU A 133 -7.05 -1.68 -4.37
CA LEU A 133 -6.71 -1.58 -5.77
C LEU A 133 -6.24 -2.92 -6.28
N LYS A 134 -6.69 -3.26 -7.48
CA LYS A 134 -6.19 -4.45 -8.17
C LYS A 134 -5.10 -4.04 -9.13
N PRO A 135 -3.91 -4.68 -9.06
CA PRO A 135 -2.86 -4.44 -10.02
C PRO A 135 -3.18 -5.14 -11.34
N LEU A 136 -3.40 -4.37 -12.39
CA LEU A 136 -3.68 -4.90 -13.71
C LEU A 136 -2.49 -4.67 -14.63
N MET A 137 -2.34 -5.52 -15.65
CA MET A 137 -1.17 -5.51 -16.50
C MET A 137 -0.96 -4.23 -17.30
N ARG A 138 -2.01 -3.59 -17.75
CA ARG A 138 -1.90 -2.45 -18.67
C ARG A 138 -2.33 -1.14 -18.07
N PHE A 139 -3.14 -1.19 -17.07
CA PHE A 139 -3.64 0.01 -16.41
C PHE A 139 -4.11 -0.37 -15.01
N VAL A 140 -4.20 0.62 -14.19
CA VAL A 140 -4.64 0.43 -12.83
C VAL A 140 -6.15 0.41 -12.82
N ALA A 141 -6.71 -0.60 -12.21
CA ALA A 141 -8.14 -0.59 -11.96
C ALA A 141 -8.44 0.59 -11.06
N ARG A 142 -9.60 1.15 -11.21
CA ARG A 142 -10.07 2.15 -10.26
C ARG A 142 -10.05 1.55 -8.88
N VAL A 143 -9.97 2.41 -7.89
CA VAL A 143 -10.23 1.98 -6.53
C VAL A 143 -11.58 1.30 -6.56
N ILE A 144 -11.59 0.03 -6.19
CA ILE A 144 -12.76 -0.78 -6.40
C ILE A 144 -13.85 -0.37 -5.47
N ASP A 145 -13.45 -0.13 -4.27
CA ASP A 145 -14.35 0.29 -3.22
C ASP A 145 -13.53 0.51 -1.98
N SER A 146 -14.08 1.24 -1.05
CA SER A 146 -13.61 1.06 0.29
C SER A 146 -14.13 -0.31 0.72
N TYR A 147 -13.23 -1.15 1.10
CA TYR A 147 -13.62 -2.46 1.59
C TYR A 147 -14.65 -2.38 2.70
#